data_09b778d328e4f59ff7e79c581b44aaf8
#
_entry.id   09b778d328e4f59ff7e79c581b44aaf8
#
_cell.length_a   1.000
_cell.length_b   1.000
_cell.length_c   1.000
_cell.angle_alpha   90.00
_cell.angle_beta   90.00
_cell.angle_gamma   90.00
#
_symmetry.space_group_name_H-M   'P 1'
#
loop_
_entity.id
_entity.type
_entity.pdbx_description
1 polymer ?
#
loop_
_entity_poly.entity_id
_entity_poly.type
_entity_poly.pdbx_seq_one_letter_code
_entity_poly.pdbx_strand_id
1 'polypeptide(L)' 'MYKVKNLSIQNGELIQKLIKEWIESRNHIELISITTWCNSEINKHYATIIYKEKQYNL' A
#
# COMPACT_ATOMS: atom_id res chain seq x y z
N MET A 1 -17.21 0.81 2.58
CA MET A 1 -16.74 1.21 1.24
C MET A 1 -15.25 0.91 1.12
N TYR A 2 -14.85 0.27 0.02
CA TYR A 2 -13.45 -0.03 -0.23
C TYR A 2 -12.70 1.21 -0.72
N LYS A 3 -11.46 1.32 -0.31
CA LYS A 3 -10.57 2.36 -0.76
C LYS A 3 -9.31 1.74 -1.35
N VAL A 4 -8.66 2.49 -2.22
CA VAL A 4 -7.47 2.04 -2.92
C VAL A 4 -6.35 3.04 -2.70
N LYS A 5 -5.18 2.53 -2.32
CA LYS A 5 -3.96 3.32 -2.23
C LYS A 5 -2.93 2.73 -3.18
N ASN A 6 -2.40 3.56 -4.05
CA ASN A 6 -1.31 3.18 -4.95
C ASN A 6 -0.01 3.79 -4.45
N LEU A 7 1.01 2.95 -4.38
CA LEU A 7 2.35 3.34 -3.99
C LEU A 7 3.32 2.99 -5.12
N SER A 8 4.34 3.80 -5.29
CA SER A 8 5.41 3.47 -6.22
C SER A 8 6.74 3.97 -5.68
N ILE A 9 7.80 3.26 -6.04
CA ILE A 9 9.13 3.60 -5.62
C ILE A 9 10.12 3.18 -6.69
N GLN A 10 11.17 3.95 -6.85
CA GLN A 10 12.14 3.72 -7.90
C GLN A 10 13.47 3.36 -7.30
N ASN A 11 14.11 2.35 -7.93
CA ASN A 11 15.55 2.16 -7.85
C ASN A 11 16.13 1.94 -6.44
N GLY A 12 16.43 0.70 -6.13
CA GLY A 12 17.23 0.39 -4.95
C GLY A 12 16.51 0.38 -3.63
N GLU A 13 15.24 0.80 -3.58
CA GLU A 13 14.47 0.76 -2.36
C GLU A 13 13.44 -0.36 -2.40
N LEU A 14 13.04 -0.83 -1.23
CA LEU A 14 12.09 -1.91 -1.13
C LEU A 14 10.68 -1.38 -1.03
N ILE A 15 9.84 -1.78 -1.98
CA ILE A 15 8.42 -1.44 -1.94
C ILE A 15 7.77 -1.91 -0.63
N GLN A 16 8.24 -3.01 -0.08
CA GLN A 16 7.77 -3.56 1.18
C GLN A 16 7.91 -2.59 2.34
N LYS A 17 9.03 -1.86 2.38
CA LYS A 17 9.25 -0.86 3.41
C LYS A 17 8.23 0.27 3.30
N LEU A 18 7.96 0.71 2.08
CA LEU A 18 6.99 1.76 1.82
C LEU A 18 5.58 1.33 2.24
N ILE A 19 5.21 0.09 1.91
CA ILE A 19 3.92 -0.50 2.31
C ILE A 19 3.83 -0.53 3.84
N LYS A 20 4.86 -1.00 4.50
CA LYS A 20 4.88 -1.09 5.96
C LYS A 20 4.70 0.29 6.60
N GLU A 21 5.44 1.27 6.12
CA GLU A 21 5.34 2.64 6.64
C GLU A 21 3.94 3.22 6.46
N TRP A 22 3.34 2.97 5.30
CA TRP A 22 2.00 3.45 5.04
C TRP A 22 0.99 2.80 5.99
N ILE A 23 1.08 1.49 6.19
CA ILE A 23 0.19 0.75 7.09
C ILE A 23 0.35 1.26 8.53
N GLU A 24 1.58 1.44 8.98
CA GLU A 24 1.86 1.89 10.34
C GLU A 24 1.35 3.32 10.59
N SER A 25 1.25 4.13 9.53
CA SER A 25 0.73 5.49 9.65
C SER A 25 -0.78 5.55 9.76
N ARG A 26 -1.47 4.41 9.59
CA ARG A 26 -2.92 4.34 9.58
C ARG A 26 -3.41 3.50 10.75
N ASN A 27 -4.26 4.06 11.60
CA ASN A 27 -4.71 3.39 12.82
C ASN A 27 -6.06 2.70 12.69
N HIS A 28 -6.82 3.04 11.65
CA HIS A 28 -8.24 2.67 11.59
C HIS A 28 -8.58 2.03 10.25
N ILE A 29 -7.70 1.16 9.75
CA ILE A 29 -7.95 0.49 8.48
C ILE A 29 -7.99 -1.02 8.66
N GLU A 30 -8.76 -1.65 7.79
CA GLU A 30 -8.75 -3.10 7.61
C GLU A 30 -8.21 -3.38 6.23
N LEU A 31 -7.11 -4.12 6.17
CA LEU A 31 -6.50 -4.48 4.90
C LEU A 31 -7.30 -5.59 4.23
N ILE A 32 -7.61 -5.42 2.96
CA ILE A 32 -8.34 -6.41 2.17
C ILE A 32 -7.36 -7.16 1.26
N SER A 33 -6.55 -6.43 0.51
CA SER A 33 -5.53 -7.05 -0.34
C SER A 33 -4.39 -6.10 -0.62
N ILE A 34 -3.23 -6.68 -0.93
CA ILE A 34 -2.06 -5.94 -1.37
C ILE A 34 -1.52 -6.68 -2.59
N THR A 35 -1.36 -5.95 -3.68
CA THR A 35 -0.78 -6.47 -4.91
C THR A 35 0.47 -5.67 -5.25
N THR A 36 1.55 -6.34 -5.58
CA THR A 36 2.79 -5.68 -5.98
C THR A 36 3.21 -6.13 -7.36
N TRP A 37 3.86 -5.24 -8.09
CA TRP A 37 4.43 -5.57 -9.40
C TRP A 37 5.59 -4.63 -9.69
N CYS A 38 6.32 -4.92 -10.75
CA CYS A 38 7.52 -4.18 -11.10
C CYS A 38 7.57 -3.97 -12.62
N ASN A 39 7.97 -2.78 -13.02
CA ASN A 39 8.32 -2.51 -14.41
C ASN A 39 9.84 -2.51 -14.52
N SER A 40 10.41 -3.60 -15.06
CA SER A 40 11.85 -3.78 -15.12
C SER A 40 12.55 -2.82 -16.08
N GLU A 41 11.84 -2.32 -17.09
CA GLU A 41 12.44 -1.40 -18.05
C GLU A 41 12.84 -0.07 -17.41
N ILE A 42 12.05 0.40 -16.47
CA ILE A 42 12.30 1.65 -15.77
C ILE A 42 12.67 1.44 -14.31
N ASN A 43 12.83 0.17 -13.91
CA ASN A 43 13.19 -0.23 -12.56
C ASN A 43 12.31 0.43 -11.50
N LYS A 44 11.00 0.38 -11.74
CA LYS A 44 10.03 0.99 -10.84
C LYS A 44 9.11 -0.08 -10.26
N HIS A 45 8.93 -0.02 -8.96
CA HIS A 45 8.10 -0.96 -8.21
C HIS A 45 6.81 -0.29 -7.77
N TYR A 46 5.74 -1.06 -7.80
CA TYR A 46 4.39 -0.56 -7.51
C TYR A 46 3.70 -1.45 -6.49
N ALA A 47 2.80 -0.86 -5.74
CA ALA A 47 1.89 -1.60 -4.89
C ALA A 47 0.51 -0.97 -4.96
N THR A 48 -0.51 -1.83 -4.96
CA THR A 48 -1.90 -1.39 -4.82
C THR A 48 -2.46 -2.04 -3.57
N ILE A 49 -2.93 -1.20 -2.66
CA ILE A 49 -3.50 -1.63 -1.38
C ILE A 49 -4.98 -1.35 -1.42
N ILE A 50 -5.78 -2.39 -1.21
CA ILE A 50 -7.24 -2.26 -1.08
C ILE A 50 -7.55 -2.42 0.39
N TYR A 51 -8.30 -1.47 0.93
CA TYR A 51 -8.58 -1.42 2.35
C TYR A 51 -9.95 -0.82 2.62
N LYS A 52 -10.40 -0.96 3.87
CA LYS A 52 -11.58 -0.28 4.39
C LYS A 52 -11.15 0.54 5.60
N GLU A 53 -11.84 1.63 5.83
CA GLU A 53 -11.70 2.33 7.08
C GLU A 53 -12.62 1.69 8.11
N LYS A 54 -12.06 1.42 9.29
CA LYS A 54 -12.87 0.92 10.40
C LYS A 54 -13.68 2.06 10.98
N GLN A 55 -14.95 1.79 11.22
CA GLN A 55 -15.79 2.74 11.91
C GLN A 55 -15.87 2.38 13.37
N TYR A 56 -15.65 3.38 14.22
CA TYR A 56 -15.83 3.20 15.64
C TYR A 56 -17.25 3.65 16.00
N ASN A 57 -18.05 2.71 16.46
CA ASN A 57 -19.34 3.03 17.01
C ASN A 57 -19.16 3.36 18.49
N LEU A 58 -19.41 4.58 18.81
CA LEU A 58 -19.39 5.02 20.19
C LEU A 58 -20.76 4.86 20.85
#